data_4e5b6e83f1678b1db7aa1a6b5a212b6b
#
_entry.id   4e5b6e83f1678b1db7aa1a6b5a212b6b
#
_cell.length_a   1.000
_cell.length_b   1.000
_cell.length_c   1.000
_cell.angle_alpha   90.00
_cell.angle_beta   90.00
_cell.angle_gamma   90.00
#
_symmetry.space_group_name_H-M   'P 1'
#
loop_
_entity.id
_entity.type
_entity.pdbx_description
1 polymer ?
#
loop_
_entity_poly.entity_id
_entity_poly.type
_entity_poly.pdbx_seq_one_letter_code
_entity_poly.pdbx_strand_id
1 'polypeptide(L)'
;DKHYHCNAKVLIDAEITRIKPNVVSEFFTHNTVMSQCLLQILADELREAEERLAKSAYLRTLDRVMDSLYFLKQHFPDYNWTYREIAEYAGCETETAIRIAKELKQNGALDRISGHK
;
A
#
# COMPACT_ATOMS: atom_id res chain seq x y z
N ASP A 1 0.76 18.00 -18.49
CA ASP A 1 1.81 16.99 -18.26
C ASP A 1 1.30 15.62 -18.69
N LYS A 2 2.00 14.98 -19.64
CA LYS A 2 1.54 13.71 -20.26
C LYS A 2 2.13 12.46 -19.57
N HIS A 3 2.76 12.61 -18.44
CA HIS A 3 3.44 11.53 -17.74
C HIS A 3 2.72 11.19 -16.43
N TYR A 4 2.67 9.91 -16.12
CA TYR A 4 2.23 9.44 -14.80
C TYR A 4 3.30 9.75 -13.75
N HIS A 5 2.86 10.16 -12.57
CA HIS A 5 3.76 10.46 -11.45
C HIS A 5 4.25 9.21 -10.71
N CYS A 6 3.70 8.06 -11.03
CA CYS A 6 4.04 6.79 -10.38
C CYS A 6 4.11 5.65 -11.41
N ASN A 7 4.76 4.57 -10.99
CA ASN A 7 4.79 3.31 -11.71
C ASN A 7 3.84 2.31 -11.03
N ALA A 8 3.28 1.41 -11.83
CA ALA A 8 2.53 0.27 -11.33
C ALA A 8 3.33 -1.02 -11.55
N LYS A 9 3.40 -1.87 -10.54
CA LYS A 9 4.05 -3.18 -10.57
C LYS A 9 3.07 -4.25 -10.15
N VAL A 10 2.95 -5.30 -10.95
CA VAL A 10 2.16 -6.48 -10.58
C VAL A 10 3.00 -7.34 -9.62
N LEU A 11 2.46 -7.59 -8.43
CA LEU A 11 3.09 -8.39 -7.37
C LEU A 11 2.52 -9.80 -7.28
N ILE A 12 1.23 -9.93 -7.56
CA ILE A 12 0.48 -11.19 -7.59
C ILE A 12 -0.17 -11.29 -8.96
N ASP A 13 -0.32 -12.47 -9.50
CA ASP A 13 -0.97 -12.69 -10.79
C ASP A 13 -2.31 -11.96 -10.85
N ALA A 14 -2.44 -11.10 -11.84
CA ALA A 14 -3.60 -10.22 -11.99
C ALA A 14 -4.05 -10.12 -13.44
N GLU A 15 -5.33 -9.97 -13.64
CA GLU A 15 -5.92 -9.63 -14.92
C GLU A 15 -6.05 -8.11 -15.03
N ILE A 16 -5.51 -7.52 -16.08
CA ILE A 16 -5.48 -6.08 -16.28
C ILE A 16 -6.21 -5.71 -17.57
N THR A 17 -7.18 -4.82 -17.46
CA THR A 17 -7.85 -4.23 -18.62
C THR A 17 -7.30 -2.83 -18.90
N ARG A 18 -6.83 -2.60 -20.12
CA ARG A 18 -6.38 -1.28 -20.60
C ARG A 18 -7.53 -0.55 -21.24
N ILE A 19 -7.80 0.64 -20.78
CA ILE A 19 -8.83 1.52 -21.33
C ILE A 19 -8.18 2.83 -21.77
N LYS A 20 -8.48 3.29 -22.98
CA LYS A 20 -7.96 4.55 -23.50
C LYS A 20 -8.54 5.74 -22.71
N PRO A 21 -7.74 6.78 -22.39
CA PRO A 21 -8.21 7.92 -21.60
C PRO A 21 -9.44 8.63 -22.17
N ASN A 22 -9.54 8.77 -23.49
CA ASN A 22 -10.69 9.39 -24.14
C ASN A 22 -11.99 8.58 -23.94
N VAL A 23 -11.91 7.24 -23.93
CA VAL A 23 -13.07 6.36 -23.68
C VAL A 23 -13.54 6.53 -22.23
N VAL A 24 -12.61 6.57 -21.28
CA VAL A 24 -12.90 6.80 -19.86
C VAL A 24 -13.55 8.17 -19.65
N SER A 25 -12.98 9.21 -20.24
CA SER A 25 -13.49 10.58 -20.15
C SER A 25 -14.91 10.69 -20.70
N GLU A 26 -15.17 10.12 -21.87
CA GLU A 26 -16.50 10.12 -22.49
C GLU A 26 -17.51 9.36 -21.64
N PHE A 27 -17.15 8.19 -21.13
CA PHE A 27 -18.01 7.39 -20.26
C PHE A 27 -18.43 8.16 -19.01
N PHE A 28 -17.48 8.78 -18.30
CA PHE A 28 -17.78 9.55 -17.09
C PHE A 28 -18.55 10.84 -17.38
N THR A 29 -18.33 11.47 -18.52
CA THR A 29 -19.11 12.64 -18.93
C THR A 29 -20.60 12.34 -19.07
N HIS A 30 -20.95 11.16 -19.56
CA HIS A 30 -22.33 10.74 -19.79
C HIS A 30 -22.94 9.90 -18.66
N ASN A 31 -22.17 9.63 -17.61
CA ASN A 31 -22.60 8.77 -16.51
C ASN A 31 -22.33 9.40 -15.15
N THR A 32 -23.24 10.24 -14.70
CA THR A 32 -23.11 11.01 -13.46
C THR A 32 -22.97 10.13 -12.22
N VAL A 33 -23.69 9.02 -12.15
CA VAL A 33 -23.62 8.10 -11.01
C VAL A 33 -22.21 7.49 -10.89
N MET A 34 -21.63 7.06 -12.01
CA MET A 34 -20.29 6.49 -12.02
C MET A 34 -19.22 7.55 -11.72
N SER A 35 -19.43 8.78 -12.17
CA SER A 35 -18.55 9.90 -11.82
C SER A 35 -18.57 10.20 -10.32
N GLN A 36 -19.73 10.16 -9.69
CA GLN A 36 -19.85 10.30 -8.23
C GLN A 36 -19.17 9.17 -7.48
N CYS A 37 -19.32 7.92 -7.94
CA CYS A 37 -18.62 6.77 -7.37
C CYS A 37 -17.11 6.94 -7.48
N LEU A 38 -16.60 7.37 -8.61
CA LEU A 38 -15.15 7.62 -8.78
C LEU A 38 -14.65 8.72 -7.85
N LEU A 39 -15.39 9.82 -7.72
CA LEU A 39 -15.04 10.89 -6.77
C LEU A 39 -14.97 10.38 -5.33
N GLN A 40 -15.89 9.52 -4.93
CA GLN A 40 -15.89 8.92 -3.60
C GLN A 40 -14.66 8.03 -3.40
N ILE A 41 -14.34 7.19 -4.37
CA ILE A 41 -13.13 6.34 -4.33
C ILE A 41 -11.87 7.20 -4.20
N LEU A 42 -11.74 8.24 -5.01
CA LEU A 42 -10.59 9.14 -4.98
C LEU A 42 -10.49 9.91 -3.65
N ALA A 43 -11.63 10.32 -3.08
CA ALA A 43 -11.66 10.97 -1.77
C ALA A 43 -11.22 10.02 -0.65
N ASP A 44 -11.63 8.77 -0.69
CA ASP A 44 -11.24 7.74 0.28
C ASP A 44 -9.74 7.42 0.16
N GLU A 45 -9.23 7.27 -1.06
CA GLU A 45 -7.80 7.07 -1.33
C GLU A 45 -6.95 8.25 -0.82
N LEU A 46 -7.41 9.47 -1.04
CA LEU A 46 -6.73 10.67 -0.55
C LEU A 46 -6.69 10.70 0.98
N ARG A 47 -7.79 10.41 1.64
CA ARG A 47 -7.87 10.33 3.10
C ARG A 47 -6.89 9.29 3.66
N GLU A 48 -6.86 8.09 3.08
CA GLU A 48 -5.92 7.04 3.48
C GLU A 48 -4.46 7.44 3.27
N ALA A 49 -4.16 8.14 2.18
CA ALA A 49 -2.83 8.68 1.93
C ALA A 49 -2.43 9.73 2.96
N GLU A 50 -3.33 10.63 3.32
CA GLU A 50 -3.12 11.65 4.36
C GLU A 50 -2.90 11.03 5.74
N GLU A 51 -3.68 10.01 6.10
CA GLU A 51 -3.51 9.26 7.35
C GLU A 51 -2.15 8.56 7.40
N ARG A 52 -1.71 7.94 6.30
CA ARG A 52 -0.38 7.32 6.22
C ARG A 52 0.74 8.34 6.36
N LEU A 53 0.61 9.52 5.74
CA LEU A 53 1.57 10.61 5.89
C LEU A 53 1.63 11.12 7.34
N ALA A 54 0.49 11.30 7.98
CA ALA A 54 0.43 11.73 9.38
C ALA A 54 1.10 10.69 10.30
N LYS A 55 0.81 9.40 10.13
CA LYS A 55 1.48 8.32 10.85
C LYS A 55 2.99 8.32 10.60
N SER A 56 3.41 8.48 9.34
CA SER A 56 4.83 8.56 8.97
C SER A 56 5.57 9.71 9.66
N ALA A 57 4.89 10.82 9.89
CA ALA A 57 5.49 12.00 10.55
C ALA A 57 5.65 11.82 12.06
N TYR A 58 4.77 11.08 12.72
CA TYR A 58 4.71 11.01 14.19
C TYR A 58 5.17 9.68 14.78
N LEU A 59 5.07 8.57 14.05
CA LEU A 59 5.46 7.26 14.55
C LEU A 59 6.96 7.03 14.41
N ARG A 60 7.52 6.30 15.38
CA ARG A 60 8.89 5.78 15.25
C ARG A 60 8.96 4.83 14.05
N THR A 61 10.15 4.69 13.49
CA THR A 61 10.39 3.79 12.36
C THR A 61 10.01 2.34 12.69
N LEU A 62 10.25 1.91 13.93
CA LEU A 62 9.80 0.60 14.42
C LEU A 62 8.28 0.43 14.27
N ASP A 63 7.51 1.39 14.78
CA ASP A 63 6.05 1.32 14.74
C ASP A 63 5.53 1.35 13.30
N ARG A 64 6.15 2.15 12.44
CA ARG A 64 5.79 2.20 11.00
C ARG A 64 6.05 0.87 10.29
N VAL A 65 7.17 0.22 10.58
CA VAL A 65 7.48 -1.10 10.01
C VAL A 65 6.53 -2.16 10.53
N MET A 66 6.19 -2.14 11.81
CA MET A 66 5.22 -3.06 12.41
C MET A 66 3.82 -2.89 11.80
N ASP A 67 3.34 -1.65 11.71
CA ASP A 67 2.05 -1.33 11.10
C ASP A 67 2.00 -1.77 9.62
N SER A 68 3.10 -1.55 8.90
CA SER A 68 3.24 -1.95 7.51
C SER A 68 3.16 -3.48 7.35
N LEU A 69 3.89 -4.22 8.17
CA LEU A 69 3.87 -5.68 8.19
C LEU A 69 2.47 -6.22 8.49
N TYR A 70 1.81 -5.64 9.48
CA TYR A 70 0.45 -6.02 9.86
C TYR A 70 -0.52 -5.77 8.71
N PHE A 71 -0.50 -4.58 8.13
CA PHE A 71 -1.36 -4.21 7.00
C PHE A 71 -1.15 -5.13 5.79
N LEU A 72 0.12 -5.32 5.38
CA LEU A 72 0.46 -6.12 4.20
C LEU A 72 0.06 -7.58 4.37
N LYS A 73 0.24 -8.14 5.56
CA LYS A 73 -0.20 -9.52 5.85
C LYS A 73 -1.71 -9.68 5.90
N GLN A 74 -2.42 -8.69 6.40
CA GLN A 74 -3.89 -8.73 6.44
C GLN A 74 -4.51 -8.66 5.04
N HIS A 75 -3.96 -7.80 4.19
CA HIS A 75 -4.55 -7.57 2.87
C HIS A 75 -4.04 -8.52 1.79
N PHE A 76 -2.83 -9.05 1.98
CA PHE A 76 -2.16 -9.93 1.01
C PHE A 76 -1.50 -11.12 1.72
N PRO A 77 -2.27 -12.01 2.37
CA PRO A 77 -1.73 -13.06 3.24
C PRO A 77 -0.86 -14.09 2.51
N ASP A 78 -1.12 -14.31 1.23
CA ASP A 78 -0.43 -15.31 0.42
C ASP A 78 0.83 -14.77 -0.29
N TYR A 79 1.09 -13.49 -0.17
CA TYR A 79 2.26 -12.88 -0.80
C TYR A 79 3.46 -12.84 0.15
N ASN A 80 4.62 -13.28 -0.34
CA ASN A 80 5.88 -13.23 0.40
C ASN A 80 6.57 -11.89 0.18
N TRP A 81 6.37 -10.95 1.09
CA TRP A 81 6.95 -9.62 1.04
C TRP A 81 8.46 -9.65 1.25
N THR A 82 9.21 -9.02 0.34
CA THR A 82 10.63 -8.78 0.51
C THR A 82 10.87 -7.62 1.49
N TYR A 83 12.02 -7.60 2.14
CA TYR A 83 12.39 -6.49 3.03
C TYR A 83 12.43 -5.14 2.31
N ARG A 84 12.79 -5.14 1.05
CA ARG A 84 12.78 -3.95 0.21
C ARG A 84 11.36 -3.40 0.04
N GLU A 85 10.41 -4.24 -0.30
CA GLU A 85 9.01 -3.85 -0.46
C GLU A 85 8.42 -3.35 0.88
N ILE A 86 8.73 -4.03 1.98
CA ILE A 86 8.31 -3.60 3.32
C ILE A 86 8.91 -2.23 3.67
N ALA A 87 10.18 -2.02 3.37
CA ALA A 87 10.87 -0.75 3.60
C ALA A 87 10.28 0.39 2.77
N GLU A 88 10.02 0.14 1.50
CA GLU A 88 9.38 1.10 0.59
C GLU A 88 7.98 1.49 1.10
N TYR A 89 7.20 0.53 1.56
CA TYR A 89 5.87 0.78 2.13
C TYR A 89 5.93 1.53 3.46
N ALA A 90 6.85 1.18 4.34
CA ALA A 90 7.04 1.81 5.64
C ALA A 90 7.72 3.19 5.57
N GLY A 91 8.32 3.55 4.43
CA GLY A 91 9.05 4.78 4.26
C GLY A 91 10.37 4.80 5.03
N CYS A 92 11.16 3.71 4.95
CA CYS A 92 12.48 3.61 5.57
C CYS A 92 13.48 2.89 4.63
N GLU A 93 14.74 2.91 5.02
CA GLU A 93 15.79 2.19 4.31
C GLU A 93 15.65 0.67 4.49
N THR A 94 16.02 -0.09 3.47
CA THR A 94 15.93 -1.57 3.49
C THR A 94 16.71 -2.18 4.66
N GLU A 95 17.90 -1.67 4.94
CA GLU A 95 18.73 -2.12 6.07
C GLU A 95 18.02 -1.91 7.42
N THR A 96 17.31 -0.80 7.55
CA THR A 96 16.51 -0.50 8.74
C THR A 96 15.36 -1.49 8.88
N ALA A 97 14.65 -1.80 7.79
CA ALA A 97 13.59 -2.80 7.81
C ALA A 97 14.12 -4.20 8.19
N ILE A 98 15.28 -4.60 7.67
CA ILE A 98 15.93 -5.88 8.02
C ILE A 98 16.27 -5.92 9.52
N ARG A 99 16.87 -4.87 10.04
CA ARG A 99 17.24 -4.78 11.46
C ARG A 99 16.02 -4.88 12.37
N ILE A 100 14.98 -4.13 12.06
CA ILE A 100 13.71 -4.13 12.81
C ILE A 100 13.05 -5.51 12.73
N ALA A 101 12.99 -6.13 11.55
CA ALA A 101 12.42 -7.46 11.39
C ALA A 101 13.16 -8.52 12.23
N LYS A 102 14.50 -8.43 12.33
CA LYS A 102 15.31 -9.29 13.19
C LYS A 102 15.00 -9.07 14.67
N GLU A 103 14.90 -7.81 15.11
CA GLU A 103 14.50 -7.49 16.50
C GLU A 103 13.11 -8.03 16.83
N LEU A 104 12.13 -7.83 15.95
CA LEU A 104 10.77 -8.33 16.14
C LEU A 104 10.72 -9.85 16.20
N LYS A 105 11.54 -10.53 15.41
CA LYS A 105 11.66 -12.00 15.43
C LYS A 105 12.28 -12.50 16.73
N GLN A 106 13.34 -11.84 17.20
CA GLN A 106 14.00 -12.18 18.47
C GLN A 106 13.07 -11.98 19.68
N ASN A 107 12.20 -10.96 19.64
CA ASN A 107 11.26 -10.65 20.71
C ASN A 107 9.92 -11.43 20.60
N GLY A 108 9.78 -12.33 19.63
CA GLY A 108 8.55 -13.07 19.37
C GLY A 108 7.36 -12.24 18.88
N ALA A 109 7.57 -10.95 18.59
CA ALA A 109 6.53 -10.05 18.12
C ALA A 109 6.09 -10.38 16.69
N LEU A 110 6.99 -10.91 15.87
CA LEU A 110 6.70 -11.32 14.50
C LEU A 110 5.80 -12.58 14.45
N ASP A 111 5.94 -13.47 15.43
CA ASP A 111 5.12 -14.67 15.54
C ASP A 111 3.66 -14.32 15.90
N ARG A 112 3.45 -13.23 16.65
CA ARG A 112 2.10 -12.70 16.93
C ARG A 112 1.45 -12.11 15.68
N ILE A 113 2.24 -11.59 14.75
CA ILE A 113 1.79 -11.06 13.46
C ILE A 113 1.64 -12.20 12.44
N SER A 114 2.48 -13.25 12.55
CA SER A 114 2.44 -14.44 11.70
C SER A 114 1.48 -15.50 12.21
N GLY A 115 1.05 -15.38 13.45
CA GLY A 115 0.28 -16.39 14.15
C GLY A 115 -1.18 -16.34 13.79
N HIS A 116 -1.50 -17.00 12.69
CA HIS A 116 -2.53 -18.05 12.80
C HIS A 116 -2.20 -19.09 11.74
N LYS A 117 -1.78 -20.23 12.23
CA LYS A 117 -1.90 -21.46 11.49
C LYS A 117 -3.36 -21.67 11.09
#